data_ea109b5f7b2b97d27add08986e0703bc
#
_entry.id   ea109b5f7b2b97d27add08986e0703bc
#
_cell.length_a   1.000
_cell.length_b   1.000
_cell.length_c   1.000
_cell.angle_alpha   90.00
_cell.angle_beta   90.00
_cell.angle_gamma   90.00
#
_symmetry.space_group_name_H-M   'P 1'
#
loop_
_entity.id
_entity.type
_entity.pdbx_description
1 polymer ?
#
loop_
_entity_poly.entity_id
_entity_poly.type
_entity_poly.pdbx_seq_one_letter_code
_entity_poly.pdbx_strand_id
1 'polypeptide(L)' 'MKKQCQCCGCLTISGKFDICPVCLWEDDPNQAECPDCSGGANSVSLIEAKKNYKLYGACEERLAKYVRKPEDSELPKLE' A
#
# COMPACT_ATOMS: atom_id res chain seq x y z
N MET A 1 -2.59 8.61 -15.30
CA MET A 1 -1.24 8.22 -14.87
C MET A 1 -1.28 7.73 -13.43
N LYS A 2 -0.63 6.63 -13.14
CA LYS A 2 -0.63 6.05 -11.80
C LYS A 2 0.47 6.67 -10.95
N LYS A 3 0.19 6.81 -9.65
CA LYS A 3 1.20 7.26 -8.69
C LYS A 3 1.57 6.11 -7.77
N GLN A 4 2.64 6.29 -7.00
CA GLN A 4 3.14 5.27 -6.11
C GLN A 4 2.19 5.03 -4.94
N CYS A 5 1.99 3.75 -4.61
CA CYS A 5 1.29 3.36 -3.39
C CYS A 5 2.13 3.77 -2.18
N GLN A 6 1.49 4.35 -1.18
CA GLN A 6 2.17 4.78 0.04
C GLN A 6 2.85 3.62 0.77
N CYS A 7 2.30 2.42 0.65
CA CYS A 7 2.78 1.24 1.37
C CYS A 7 3.87 0.49 0.59
N CYS A 8 3.55 -0.01 -0.59
CA CYS A 8 4.49 -0.87 -1.34
C CYS A 8 5.31 -0.10 -2.38
N GLY A 9 4.93 1.12 -2.72
CA GLY A 9 5.66 1.92 -3.69
C GLY A 9 5.37 1.62 -5.14
N CYS A 10 4.51 0.64 -5.42
CA CYS A 10 4.17 0.29 -6.80
C CYS A 10 3.27 1.36 -7.43
N LEU A 11 3.36 1.51 -8.75
CA LEU A 11 2.61 2.52 -9.48
C LEU A 11 1.20 2.00 -9.78
N THR A 12 0.35 2.00 -8.76
CA THR A 12 -0.97 1.37 -8.82
C THR A 12 -2.12 2.28 -8.43
N ILE A 13 -1.84 3.50 -7.98
CA ILE A 13 -2.86 4.36 -7.38
C ILE A 13 -3.26 5.46 -8.36
N SER A 14 -4.56 5.62 -8.60
CA SER A 14 -5.08 6.67 -9.47
C SER A 14 -5.47 7.93 -8.70
N GLY A 15 -5.93 7.78 -7.45
CA GLY A 15 -6.37 8.92 -6.66
C GLY A 15 -6.59 8.54 -5.20
N LYS A 16 -7.12 9.50 -4.44
CA LYS A 16 -7.38 9.30 -3.01
C LYS A 16 -8.30 8.11 -2.78
N PHE A 17 -8.00 7.35 -1.75
CA PHE A 17 -8.77 6.18 -1.31
C PHE A 17 -8.84 5.06 -2.34
N ASP A 18 -8.02 5.13 -3.39
CA ASP A 18 -7.86 4.00 -4.30
C ASP A 18 -7.15 2.87 -3.56
N ILE A 19 -7.50 1.62 -3.86
CA ILE A 19 -6.92 0.47 -3.18
C ILE A 19 -5.88 -0.16 -4.10
N CYS A 20 -4.66 -0.31 -3.57
CA CYS A 20 -3.57 -0.92 -4.32
C CYS A 20 -3.81 -2.43 -4.47
N PRO A 21 -3.87 -2.97 -5.69
CA PRO A 21 -4.09 -4.41 -5.86
C PRO A 21 -2.89 -5.26 -5.45
N VAL A 22 -1.71 -4.64 -5.29
CA VAL A 22 -0.50 -5.38 -4.94
C VAL A 22 -0.40 -5.62 -3.43
N CYS A 23 -0.75 -4.63 -2.61
CA CYS A 23 -0.64 -4.77 -1.16
C CYS A 23 -1.95 -4.56 -0.42
N LEU A 24 -2.98 -4.06 -1.12
CA LEU A 24 -4.32 -3.77 -0.60
C LEU A 24 -4.38 -2.60 0.39
N TRP A 25 -3.36 -1.75 0.38
CA TRP A 25 -3.39 -0.50 1.15
C TRP A 25 -4.33 0.49 0.46
N GLU A 26 -5.20 1.12 1.23
CA GLU A 26 -6.07 2.18 0.72
C GLU A 26 -5.36 3.52 0.87
N ASP A 27 -5.38 4.34 -0.18
CA ASP A 27 -4.60 5.58 -0.25
C ASP A 27 -5.24 6.66 0.61
N ASP A 28 -5.00 6.60 1.91
CA ASP A 28 -5.57 7.52 2.89
C ASP A 28 -4.60 8.68 3.14
N PRO A 29 -4.96 9.92 2.75
CA PRO A 29 -4.05 11.06 2.95
C PRO A 29 -3.77 11.36 4.41
N ASN A 30 -4.71 11.07 5.31
CA ASN A 30 -4.50 11.32 6.73
C ASN A 30 -3.48 10.35 7.32
N GLN A 31 -3.55 9.08 6.91
CA GLN A 31 -2.57 8.09 7.37
C GLN A 31 -1.19 8.33 6.75
N ALA A 32 -1.14 8.94 5.56
CA ALA A 32 0.13 9.32 4.96
C ALA A 32 0.79 10.46 5.76
N GLU A 33 0.00 11.41 6.26
CA GLU A 33 0.52 12.51 7.07
C GLU A 33 0.88 12.07 8.48
N CYS A 34 0.25 11.00 8.98
CA CYS A 34 0.52 10.46 10.31
C CYS A 34 0.86 8.98 10.18
N PRO A 35 2.10 8.63 9.76
CA PRO A 35 2.44 7.24 9.44
C PRO A 35 2.28 6.25 10.59
N ASP A 36 2.27 6.71 11.83
CA ASP A 36 2.08 5.84 12.98
C ASP A 36 0.63 5.83 13.49
N CYS A 37 -0.29 6.50 12.76
CA CYS A 37 -1.70 6.50 13.14
C CYS A 37 -2.41 5.31 12.52
N SER A 38 -3.15 4.57 13.34
CA SER A 38 -3.98 3.45 12.87
C SER A 38 -5.45 3.87 12.87
N GLY A 39 -6.31 3.01 12.31
CA GLY A 39 -7.75 3.21 12.43
C GLY A 39 -8.34 4.23 11.48
N GLY A 40 -7.67 4.53 10.36
CA GLY A 40 -8.24 5.35 9.30
C GLY A 40 -8.94 4.45 8.28
N ALA A 41 -8.75 4.73 6.99
CA ALA A 41 -9.26 3.86 5.93
C ALA A 41 -8.66 2.46 6.05
N ASN A 42 -7.44 2.37 6.58
CA ASN A 42 -6.78 1.09 6.88
C ASN A 42 -6.75 0.89 8.39
N SER A 43 -6.94 -0.33 8.84
CA SER A 43 -6.96 -0.63 10.28
C SER A 43 -5.57 -0.51 10.91
N VAL A 44 -4.51 -0.78 10.13
CA VAL A 44 -3.13 -0.64 10.61
C VAL A 44 -2.54 0.70 10.15
N SER A 45 -1.49 1.15 10.83
CA SER A 45 -0.77 2.36 10.43
C SER A 45 0.04 2.12 9.18
N LEU A 46 0.50 3.18 8.53
CA LEU A 46 1.34 3.05 7.35
C LEU A 46 2.68 2.39 7.68
N ILE A 47 3.25 2.72 8.85
CA ILE A 47 4.49 2.08 9.29
C ILE A 47 4.29 0.58 9.45
N GLU A 48 3.18 0.19 10.08
CA GLU A 48 2.85 -1.22 10.26
C GLU A 48 2.63 -1.90 8.92
N ALA A 49 1.90 -1.22 8.01
CA ALA A 49 1.61 -1.76 6.68
C ALA A 49 2.88 -2.03 5.89
N LYS A 50 3.86 -1.13 5.97
CA LYS A 50 5.14 -1.31 5.27
C LYS A 50 5.90 -2.52 5.80
N LYS A 51 5.89 -2.72 7.11
CA LYS A 51 6.51 -3.90 7.73
C LYS A 51 5.79 -5.17 7.28
N ASN A 52 4.47 -5.13 7.27
CA ASN A 52 3.67 -6.29 6.86
C ASN A 52 3.90 -6.63 5.40
N TYR A 53 4.04 -5.62 4.55
CA TYR A 53 4.31 -5.88 3.13
C TYR A 53 5.62 -6.64 2.94
N LYS A 54 6.65 -6.27 3.69
CA LYS A 54 7.94 -6.97 3.62
C LYS A 54 7.83 -8.42 4.07
N LEU A 55 6.96 -8.68 5.05
CA LEU A 55 6.82 -10.02 5.63
C LEU A 55 5.83 -10.89 4.86
N TYR A 56 4.73 -10.31 4.40
CA TYR A 56 3.59 -11.08 3.88
C TYR A 56 3.20 -10.72 2.45
N GLY A 57 3.77 -9.66 1.88
CA GLY A 57 3.36 -9.18 0.55
C GLY A 57 2.04 -8.44 0.56
N ALA A 58 1.55 -8.04 1.72
CA ALA A 58 0.29 -7.33 1.89
C ALA A 58 0.41 -6.34 3.04
N CYS A 59 -0.48 -5.34 3.09
CA CYS A 59 -0.47 -4.37 4.18
C CYS A 59 -0.93 -4.98 5.51
N GLU A 60 -1.62 -6.10 5.47
CA GLU A 60 -1.99 -6.89 6.66
C GLU A 60 -1.88 -8.37 6.30
N GLU A 61 -1.46 -9.17 7.28
CA GLU A 61 -1.29 -10.61 7.08
C GLU A 61 -2.57 -11.29 6.58
N ARG A 62 -3.72 -10.90 7.13
CA ARG A 62 -5.01 -11.50 6.76
C ARG A 62 -5.40 -11.24 5.31
N LEU A 63 -4.77 -10.24 4.67
CA LEU A 63 -5.07 -9.87 3.29
C LEU A 63 -4.12 -10.49 2.28
N ALA A 64 -3.12 -11.23 2.76
CA ALA A 64 -2.07 -11.77 1.89
C ALA A 64 -2.61 -12.69 0.78
N LYS A 65 -3.73 -13.36 1.03
CA LYS A 65 -4.32 -14.27 0.04
C LYS A 65 -5.08 -13.55 -1.07
N TYR A 66 -5.28 -12.24 -0.95
CA TYR A 66 -6.04 -11.47 -1.92
C TYR A 66 -5.16 -10.59 -2.80
N VAL A 67 -3.86 -10.53 -2.52
CA VAL A 67 -2.95 -9.67 -3.27
C VAL A 67 -2.44 -10.39 -4.51
N ARG A 68 -1.88 -9.61 -5.44
CA ARG A 68 -1.17 -10.15 -6.61
C ARG A 68 0.22 -9.53 -6.67
N LYS A 69 1.10 -10.17 -7.41
CA LYS A 69 2.42 -9.60 -7.63
C LYS A 69 2.31 -8.39 -8.56
N PRO A 70 3.21 -7.40 -8.40
CA PRO A 70 3.19 -6.25 -9.30
C PRO A 70 3.61 -6.65 -10.71
N GLU A 71 3.05 -5.95 -11.69
CA GLU A 71 3.49 -6.07 -13.09
C GLU A 71 4.71 -5.19 -13.29
N ASP A 72 5.49 -5.47 -14.33
CA ASP A 72 6.70 -4.71 -14.60
C ASP A 72 6.43 -3.21 -14.71
N SER A 73 5.32 -2.82 -15.33
CA SER A 73 4.95 -1.42 -15.48
C SER A 73 4.60 -0.74 -14.15
N GLU A 74 4.32 -1.54 -13.12
CA GLU A 74 3.93 -1.02 -11.80
C GLU A 74 5.13 -0.89 -10.85
N LEU A 75 6.25 -1.51 -11.20
CA LEU A 75 7.44 -1.43 -10.34
C LEU A 75 8.01 -0.02 -10.36
N PRO A 76 8.43 0.51 -9.19
CA PRO A 76 9.03 1.84 -9.17
C PRO A 76 10.34 1.84 -9.94
N LYS A 77 10.60 2.96 -10.64
CA LYS A 77 11.87 3.09 -11.33
C LYS A 77 12.97 3.37 -10.33
N LEU A 78 14.06 2.63 -10.46
CA LEU A 78 15.24 2.86 -9.62
C LEU A 78 16.18 3.79 -10.37
N GLU A 79 16.57 4.86 -9.69
CA GLU A 79 17.53 5.81 -10.24
C GLU A 79 18.95 5.36 -9.97
#